data_0f8dab8cf81ad00c6375377b5c8829ff
#
_entry.id   0f8dab8cf81ad00c6375377b5c8829ff
#
_cell.length_a   1.000
_cell.length_b   1.000
_cell.length_c   1.000
_cell.angle_alpha   90.00
_cell.angle_beta   90.00
_cell.angle_gamma   90.00
#
_symmetry.space_group_name_H-M   'P 1'
#
loop_
_entity.id
_entity.type
_entity.pdbx_description
1 polymer ?
#
loop_
_entity_poly.entity_id
_entity_poly.type
_entity_poly.pdbx_seq_one_letter_code
_entity_poly.pdbx_strand_id
1 'polypeptide(L)'
;MTSQAVLLGSGVHDAAQRAADILAVLLPRAGNRLPAGSPGERAALIEVLRAHGEPPPVEISPAELEALRQAALDLREVFTAADVTAAADTINGLLAGRAHPPRLTAHGGTSGWHLHVDSSDDAPWGEWFLTSSCLALAVLLAERQARPAGICASPSCGRPFVNVGRGAVRRYCSATCGTRERVAAHREAGRAARP
;
A
#
# COMPACT_ATOMS: atom_id res chain seq x y z
N MET A 1 21.36 -13.31 -17.81
CA MET A 1 21.27 -12.01 -17.09
C MET A 1 19.82 -11.56 -16.84
N THR A 2 18.85 -12.45 -16.77
CA THR A 2 17.41 -12.12 -16.71
C THR A 2 16.73 -12.46 -15.37
N SER A 3 17.41 -13.14 -14.45
CA SER A 3 16.76 -13.64 -13.21
C SER A 3 16.76 -12.65 -12.03
N GLN A 4 17.80 -11.81 -11.90
CA GLN A 4 17.91 -10.88 -10.76
C GLN A 4 16.97 -9.65 -10.84
N ALA A 5 16.73 -9.15 -12.05
CA ALA A 5 15.79 -8.02 -12.25
C ALA A 5 14.34 -8.39 -11.92
N VAL A 6 13.96 -9.64 -12.11
CA VAL A 6 12.63 -10.18 -11.79
C VAL A 6 12.43 -10.29 -10.26
N LEU A 7 13.46 -10.67 -9.50
CA LEU A 7 13.37 -10.82 -8.04
C LEU A 7 13.27 -9.46 -7.32
N LEU A 8 14.01 -8.45 -7.77
CA LEU A 8 13.89 -7.09 -7.22
C LEU A 8 12.52 -6.48 -7.54
N GLY A 9 12.01 -6.67 -8.75
CA GLY A 9 10.69 -6.18 -9.15
C GLY A 9 9.53 -6.85 -8.39
N SER A 10 9.59 -8.15 -8.16
CA SER A 10 8.52 -8.86 -7.42
C SER A 10 8.45 -8.44 -5.96
N GLY A 11 9.59 -8.29 -5.26
CA GLY A 11 9.62 -7.86 -3.86
C GLY A 11 9.11 -6.42 -3.67
N VAL A 12 9.46 -5.49 -4.57
CA VAL A 12 8.95 -4.11 -4.55
C VAL A 12 7.44 -4.07 -4.80
N HIS A 13 6.96 -4.84 -5.79
CA HIS A 13 5.53 -4.90 -6.08
C HIS A 13 4.74 -5.50 -4.93
N ASP A 14 5.26 -6.55 -4.30
CA ASP A 14 4.63 -7.20 -3.17
C ASP A 14 4.58 -6.28 -1.95
N ALA A 15 5.66 -5.60 -1.61
CA ALA A 15 5.70 -4.62 -0.52
C ALA A 15 4.74 -3.46 -0.75
N ALA A 16 4.64 -2.95 -1.98
CA ALA A 16 3.67 -1.91 -2.32
C ALA A 16 2.22 -2.43 -2.25
N GLN A 17 1.96 -3.66 -2.72
CA GLN A 17 0.63 -4.27 -2.62
C GLN A 17 0.24 -4.55 -1.17
N ARG A 18 1.16 -5.04 -0.34
CA ARG A 18 0.99 -5.18 1.10
C ARG A 18 0.58 -3.85 1.74
N ALA A 19 1.23 -2.74 1.34
CA ALA A 19 0.83 -1.41 1.82
C ALA A 19 -0.64 -1.11 1.51
N ALA A 20 -1.09 -1.33 0.28
CA ALA A 20 -2.48 -1.10 -0.10
C ALA A 20 -3.46 -1.99 0.68
N ASP A 21 -3.11 -3.26 0.92
CA ASP A 21 -3.98 -4.21 1.62
C ASP A 21 -4.04 -3.91 3.13
N ILE A 22 -2.95 -3.51 3.76
CA ILE A 22 -2.94 -3.03 5.16
C ILE A 22 -3.76 -1.75 5.30
N LEU A 23 -3.61 -0.78 4.39
CA LEU A 23 -4.44 0.43 4.39
C LEU A 23 -5.93 0.09 4.26
N ALA A 24 -6.28 -0.91 3.45
CA ALA A 24 -7.67 -1.33 3.28
C ALA A 24 -8.28 -1.93 4.55
N VAL A 25 -7.48 -2.55 5.42
CA VAL A 25 -7.91 -3.07 6.72
C VAL A 25 -8.00 -1.95 7.76
N LEU A 26 -6.94 -1.15 7.91
CA LEU A 26 -6.83 -0.17 9.01
C LEU A 26 -7.60 1.12 8.74
N LEU A 27 -7.77 1.51 7.46
CA LEU A 27 -8.43 2.73 7.03
C LEU A 27 -9.54 2.44 6.00
N PRO A 28 -10.47 1.54 6.28
CA PRO A 28 -11.52 1.21 5.35
C PRO A 28 -12.46 2.41 5.16
N ARG A 29 -13.18 2.41 4.05
CA ARG A 29 -14.26 3.38 3.81
C ARG A 29 -15.33 3.29 4.91
N ALA A 30 -15.96 4.44 5.22
CA ALA A 30 -17.12 4.48 6.10
C ALA A 30 -18.20 3.47 5.66
N GLY A 31 -18.69 2.67 6.60
CA GLY A 31 -19.69 1.62 6.38
C GLY A 31 -19.10 0.19 6.29
N ASN A 32 -17.79 0.03 6.14
CA ASN A 32 -17.13 -1.28 6.13
C ASN A 32 -16.03 -1.37 7.20
N ARG A 33 -16.16 -0.60 8.26
CA ARG A 33 -15.13 -0.45 9.29
C ARG A 33 -15.35 -1.44 10.43
N LEU A 34 -14.37 -2.30 10.66
CA LEU A 34 -14.26 -3.00 11.92
C LEU A 34 -13.98 -1.98 13.04
N PRO A 35 -14.49 -2.18 14.26
CA PRO A 35 -14.14 -1.28 15.36
C PRO A 35 -12.62 -1.18 15.54
N ALA A 36 -12.10 0.03 15.64
CA ALA A 36 -10.68 0.27 15.82
C ALA A 36 -10.16 -0.44 17.08
N GLY A 37 -9.03 -1.15 16.96
CA GLY A 37 -8.45 -1.93 18.04
C GLY A 37 -9.18 -3.24 18.35
N SER A 38 -10.23 -3.61 17.59
CA SER A 38 -10.97 -4.83 17.84
C SER A 38 -10.17 -6.10 17.53
N PRO A 39 -10.51 -7.25 18.18
CA PRO A 39 -9.92 -8.54 17.81
C PRO A 39 -10.10 -8.88 16.32
N GLY A 40 -11.22 -8.49 15.72
CA GLY A 40 -11.51 -8.73 14.30
C GLY A 40 -10.58 -7.93 13.37
N GLU A 41 -10.31 -6.67 13.69
CA GLU A 41 -9.35 -5.84 12.93
C GLU A 41 -7.93 -6.40 13.02
N ARG A 42 -7.50 -6.79 14.21
CA ARG A 42 -6.20 -7.44 14.43
C ARG A 42 -6.09 -8.74 13.65
N ALA A 43 -7.11 -9.60 13.68
CA ALA A 43 -7.12 -10.85 12.93
C ALA A 43 -7.04 -10.61 11.43
N ALA A 44 -7.80 -9.64 10.89
CA ALA A 44 -7.74 -9.28 9.48
C ALA A 44 -6.35 -8.77 9.06
N LEU A 45 -5.69 -7.99 9.93
CA LEU A 45 -4.32 -7.51 9.68
C LEU A 45 -3.31 -8.65 9.67
N ILE A 46 -3.40 -9.59 10.63
CA ILE A 46 -2.54 -10.78 10.69
C ILE A 46 -2.69 -11.61 9.40
N GLU A 47 -3.91 -11.80 8.91
CA GLU A 47 -4.13 -12.52 7.66
C GLU A 47 -3.50 -11.82 6.46
N VAL A 48 -3.55 -10.48 6.39
CA VAL A 48 -2.84 -9.73 5.33
C VAL A 48 -1.33 -9.94 5.44
N LEU A 49 -0.73 -9.82 6.63
CA LEU A 49 0.70 -10.02 6.83
C LEU A 49 1.13 -11.43 6.41
N ARG A 50 0.40 -12.46 6.82
CA ARG A 50 0.66 -13.85 6.41
C ARG A 50 0.54 -14.05 4.91
N ALA A 51 -0.47 -13.45 4.27
CA ALA A 51 -0.66 -13.53 2.83
C ALA A 51 0.51 -12.90 2.06
N HIS A 52 1.22 -11.94 2.67
CA HIS A 52 2.43 -11.32 2.15
C HIS A 52 3.74 -11.93 2.68
N GLY A 53 3.68 -13.14 3.23
CA GLY A 53 4.86 -13.96 3.55
C GLY A 53 5.45 -13.78 4.94
N GLU A 54 4.78 -13.04 5.84
CA GLU A 54 5.24 -12.95 7.24
C GLU A 54 5.09 -14.32 7.94
N PRO A 55 6.18 -14.88 8.49
CA PRO A 55 6.15 -16.22 9.08
C PRO A 55 5.38 -16.23 10.41
N PRO A 56 4.66 -17.32 10.70
CA PRO A 56 4.03 -17.47 12.01
C PRO A 56 5.08 -17.74 13.13
N PRO A 57 4.80 -17.34 14.39
CA PRO A 57 3.62 -16.62 14.83
C PRO A 57 3.70 -15.12 14.51
N VAL A 58 2.63 -14.53 13.93
CA VAL A 58 2.50 -13.08 13.80
C VAL A 58 1.72 -12.58 15.01
N GLU A 59 2.41 -11.89 15.89
CA GLU A 59 1.83 -11.31 17.09
C GLU A 59 1.80 -9.79 16.96
N ILE A 60 0.66 -9.17 17.26
CA ILE A 60 0.47 -7.73 17.22
C ILE A 60 -0.20 -7.31 18.52
N SER A 61 0.53 -6.61 19.37
CA SER A 61 0.00 -6.01 20.59
C SER A 61 -0.95 -4.83 20.27
N PRO A 62 -1.77 -4.38 21.23
CA PRO A 62 -2.58 -3.18 21.03
C PRO A 62 -1.78 -1.93 20.68
N ALA A 63 -0.58 -1.76 21.24
CA ALA A 63 0.30 -0.64 20.97
C ALA A 63 0.86 -0.70 19.54
N GLU A 64 1.26 -1.87 19.07
CA GLU A 64 1.74 -2.08 17.71
C GLU A 64 0.63 -1.90 16.67
N LEU A 65 -0.60 -2.33 16.99
CA LEU A 65 -1.76 -2.08 16.13
C LEU A 65 -2.02 -0.57 15.96
N GLU A 66 -1.87 0.21 17.03
CA GLU A 66 -2.01 1.67 16.94
C GLU A 66 -0.84 2.31 16.18
N ALA A 67 0.39 1.84 16.37
CA ALA A 67 1.55 2.28 15.60
C ALA A 67 1.40 1.98 14.10
N LEU A 68 0.89 0.80 13.75
CA LEU A 68 0.56 0.43 12.37
C LEU A 68 -0.55 1.33 11.78
N ARG A 69 -1.55 1.68 12.58
CA ARG A 69 -2.61 2.60 12.17
C ARG A 69 -2.07 3.99 11.87
N GLN A 70 -1.20 4.52 12.75
CA GLN A 70 -0.56 5.82 12.52
C GLN A 70 0.31 5.77 11.26
N ALA A 71 1.11 4.74 11.07
CA ALA A 71 1.89 4.53 9.86
C ALA A 71 1.00 4.46 8.60
N ALA A 72 -0.16 3.81 8.69
CA ALA A 72 -1.13 3.75 7.60
C ALA A 72 -1.75 5.13 7.29
N LEU A 73 -2.01 5.97 8.31
CA LEU A 73 -2.48 7.34 8.12
C LEU A 73 -1.43 8.18 7.41
N ASP A 74 -0.17 8.11 7.84
CA ASP A 74 0.94 8.82 7.21
C ASP A 74 1.10 8.37 5.74
N LEU A 75 1.10 7.06 5.50
CA LEU A 75 1.25 6.49 4.16
C LEU A 75 0.06 6.79 3.24
N ARG A 76 -1.15 6.97 3.78
CA ARG A 76 -2.35 7.31 3.01
C ARG A 76 -2.17 8.59 2.20
N GLU A 77 -1.38 9.54 2.67
CA GLU A 77 -1.10 10.78 1.97
C GLU A 77 -0.46 10.53 0.59
N VAL A 78 0.39 9.49 0.46
CA VAL A 78 0.95 9.06 -0.83
C VAL A 78 -0.14 8.54 -1.76
N PHE A 79 -1.11 7.78 -1.23
CA PHE A 79 -2.23 7.22 -2.01
C PHE A 79 -3.25 8.27 -2.45
N THR A 80 -3.32 9.39 -1.74
CA THR A 80 -4.26 10.49 -2.04
C THR A 80 -3.58 11.67 -2.75
N ALA A 81 -2.28 11.59 -3.01
CA ALA A 81 -1.52 12.64 -3.68
C ALA A 81 -2.17 13.05 -5.02
N ALA A 82 -2.23 14.35 -5.27
CA ALA A 82 -2.88 14.89 -6.46
C ALA A 82 -2.14 14.51 -7.76
N ASP A 83 -0.80 14.55 -7.70
CA ASP A 83 0.08 14.28 -8.84
C ASP A 83 1.36 13.56 -8.42
N VAL A 84 2.29 13.36 -9.37
CA VAL A 84 3.54 12.63 -9.13
C VAL A 84 4.48 13.42 -8.22
N THR A 85 4.51 14.74 -8.33
CA THR A 85 5.37 15.62 -7.51
C THR A 85 4.92 15.57 -6.05
N ALA A 86 3.63 15.75 -5.79
CA ALA A 86 3.06 15.64 -4.45
C ALA A 86 3.31 14.25 -3.82
N ALA A 87 3.21 13.17 -4.62
CA ALA A 87 3.53 11.84 -4.14
C ALA A 87 5.02 11.70 -3.78
N ALA A 88 5.92 12.24 -4.61
CA ALA A 88 7.37 12.22 -4.37
C ALA A 88 7.74 13.02 -3.12
N ASP A 89 7.19 14.23 -2.95
CA ASP A 89 7.45 15.08 -1.79
C ASP A 89 6.99 14.42 -0.49
N THR A 90 5.81 13.79 -0.51
CA THR A 90 5.30 13.03 0.64
C THR A 90 6.21 11.86 0.97
N ILE A 91 6.59 11.03 -0.02
CA ILE A 91 7.50 9.90 0.19
C ILE A 91 8.84 10.38 0.76
N ASN A 92 9.43 11.43 0.18
CA ASN A 92 10.69 11.99 0.63
C ASN A 92 10.60 12.49 2.07
N GLY A 93 9.52 13.17 2.45
CA GLY A 93 9.29 13.64 3.81
C GLY A 93 9.18 12.49 4.81
N LEU A 94 8.45 11.43 4.47
CA LEU A 94 8.31 10.24 5.32
C LEU A 94 9.65 9.51 5.48
N LEU A 95 10.40 9.31 4.39
CA LEU A 95 11.72 8.67 4.44
C LEU A 95 12.71 9.51 5.26
N ALA A 96 12.78 10.82 5.04
CA ALA A 96 13.67 11.70 5.77
C ALA A 96 13.42 11.72 7.29
N GLY A 97 12.15 11.58 7.69
CA GLY A 97 11.76 11.61 9.10
C GLY A 97 11.77 10.24 9.81
N ARG A 98 11.76 9.14 9.08
CA ARG A 98 11.51 7.81 9.65
C ARG A 98 12.46 6.72 9.16
N ALA A 99 13.13 6.88 8.00
CA ALA A 99 14.03 5.86 7.50
C ALA A 99 15.42 5.96 8.13
N HIS A 100 16.05 4.82 8.24
CA HIS A 100 17.45 4.66 8.64
C HIS A 100 18.34 4.49 7.41
N PRO A 101 19.68 4.57 7.57
CA PRO A 101 20.59 4.29 6.47
C PRO A 101 20.29 2.93 5.84
N PRO A 102 20.28 2.84 4.49
CA PRO A 102 20.01 1.58 3.80
C PRO A 102 20.99 0.48 4.23
N ARG A 103 20.47 -0.71 4.50
CA ARG A 103 21.24 -1.91 4.83
C ARG A 103 20.75 -3.11 4.04
N LEU A 104 21.63 -4.06 3.79
CA LEU A 104 21.27 -5.36 3.23
C LEU A 104 21.06 -6.37 4.37
N THR A 105 20.02 -7.15 4.30
CA THR A 105 19.76 -8.26 5.21
C THR A 105 19.30 -9.51 4.47
N ALA A 106 19.52 -10.67 5.06
CA ALA A 106 18.99 -11.97 4.65
C ALA A 106 18.26 -12.65 5.81
N HIS A 107 17.90 -11.89 6.88
CA HIS A 107 17.27 -12.37 8.11
C HIS A 107 17.91 -13.64 8.66
N GLY A 108 19.22 -13.59 8.90
CA GLY A 108 19.97 -14.75 9.36
C GLY A 108 20.04 -15.93 8.38
N GLY A 109 19.81 -15.69 7.09
CA GLY A 109 19.86 -16.73 6.05
C GLY A 109 18.48 -17.35 5.75
N THR A 110 17.39 -16.84 6.34
CA THR A 110 16.03 -17.34 6.09
C THR A 110 15.40 -16.77 4.81
N SER A 111 15.99 -15.71 4.25
CA SER A 111 15.60 -15.09 2.98
C SER A 111 16.78 -14.79 2.06
N GLY A 112 16.52 -14.40 0.82
CA GLY A 112 17.54 -13.81 -0.04
C GLY A 112 17.94 -12.41 0.41
N TRP A 113 19.16 -11.94 0.05
CA TRP A 113 19.62 -10.59 0.33
C TRP A 113 18.69 -9.54 -0.26
N HIS A 114 18.21 -8.61 0.57
CA HIS A 114 17.33 -7.52 0.16
C HIS A 114 17.60 -6.26 0.99
N LEU A 115 17.09 -5.12 0.48
CA LEU A 115 17.34 -3.81 1.04
C LEU A 115 16.30 -3.46 2.09
N HIS A 116 16.78 -3.01 3.26
CA HIS A 116 16.00 -2.44 4.35
C HIS A 116 16.42 -0.99 4.62
N VAL A 117 15.46 -0.21 5.10
CA VAL A 117 15.64 1.18 5.56
C VAL A 117 14.98 1.41 6.93
N ASP A 118 14.60 0.34 7.62
CA ASP A 118 14.22 0.31 9.03
C ASP A 118 15.45 0.17 9.94
N SER A 119 15.26 0.30 11.25
CA SER A 119 16.34 0.32 12.24
C SER A 119 17.05 -1.02 12.40
N SER A 120 16.34 -2.15 12.29
CA SER A 120 16.87 -3.51 12.48
C SER A 120 15.93 -4.56 11.87
N ASP A 121 16.36 -5.83 11.88
CA ASP A 121 15.51 -6.96 11.47
C ASP A 121 14.34 -7.20 12.43
N ASP A 122 14.45 -6.71 13.68
CA ASP A 122 13.41 -6.74 14.71
C ASP A 122 12.74 -5.36 14.90
N ALA A 123 12.73 -4.51 13.85
CA ALA A 123 12.11 -3.19 13.92
C ALA A 123 10.63 -3.29 14.31
N PRO A 124 10.09 -2.34 15.11
CA PRO A 124 8.66 -2.32 15.44
C PRO A 124 7.78 -2.34 14.19
N TRP A 125 6.65 -3.04 14.23
CA TRP A 125 5.75 -3.22 13.08
C TRP A 125 5.37 -1.93 12.36
N GLY A 126 5.13 -0.84 13.09
CA GLY A 126 4.78 0.47 12.50
C GLY A 126 5.92 1.10 11.72
N GLU A 127 7.16 1.00 12.24
CA GLU A 127 8.37 1.49 11.58
C GLU A 127 8.66 0.68 10.30
N TRP A 128 8.75 -0.65 10.44
CA TRP A 128 8.97 -1.55 9.31
C TRP A 128 7.93 -1.36 8.20
N PHE A 129 6.65 -1.28 8.57
CA PHE A 129 5.58 -1.10 7.60
C PHE A 129 5.70 0.22 6.85
N LEU A 130 5.93 1.33 7.55
CA LEU A 130 6.04 2.65 6.93
C LEU A 130 7.26 2.72 5.99
N THR A 131 8.43 2.35 6.50
CA THR A 131 9.69 2.54 5.78
C THR A 131 9.81 1.61 4.58
N SER A 132 9.45 0.32 4.73
CA SER A 132 9.44 -0.64 3.61
C SER A 132 8.43 -0.26 2.53
N SER A 133 7.26 0.24 2.93
CA SER A 133 6.23 0.71 2.00
C SER A 133 6.67 1.97 1.25
N CYS A 134 7.25 2.95 1.95
CA CYS A 134 7.79 4.17 1.33
C CYS A 134 8.90 3.84 0.33
N LEU A 135 9.83 2.94 0.68
CA LEU A 135 10.89 2.49 -0.23
C LEU A 135 10.29 1.85 -1.49
N ALA A 136 9.33 0.94 -1.33
CA ALA A 136 8.68 0.27 -2.47
C ALA A 136 7.93 1.27 -3.37
N LEU A 137 7.19 2.20 -2.79
CA LEU A 137 6.48 3.24 -3.54
C LEU A 137 7.43 4.22 -4.22
N ALA A 138 8.57 4.56 -3.60
CA ALA A 138 9.62 5.39 -4.20
C ALA A 138 10.20 4.71 -5.46
N VAL A 139 10.53 3.43 -5.37
CA VAL A 139 11.04 2.66 -6.52
C VAL A 139 10.01 2.61 -7.64
N LEU A 140 8.74 2.30 -7.34
CA LEU A 140 7.67 2.31 -8.34
C LEU A 140 7.48 3.67 -9.00
N LEU A 141 7.56 4.76 -8.23
CA LEU A 141 7.48 6.11 -8.77
C LEU A 141 8.66 6.41 -9.69
N ALA A 142 9.88 6.08 -9.25
CA ALA A 142 11.10 6.30 -10.03
C ALA A 142 11.12 5.50 -11.34
N GLU A 143 10.67 4.24 -11.32
CA GLU A 143 10.59 3.40 -12.52
C GLU A 143 9.52 3.87 -13.51
N ARG A 144 8.42 4.42 -13.02
CA ARG A 144 7.24 4.70 -13.82
C ARG A 144 7.04 6.16 -14.15
N GLN A 145 7.70 7.06 -13.44
CA GLN A 145 7.54 8.51 -13.56
C GLN A 145 6.07 8.95 -13.46
N ALA A 146 5.32 8.26 -12.57
CA ALA A 146 3.89 8.45 -12.36
C ALA A 146 3.52 8.11 -10.91
N ARG A 147 2.33 8.53 -10.45
CA ARG A 147 1.84 8.20 -9.10
C ARG A 147 1.89 6.68 -8.88
N PRO A 148 2.59 6.20 -7.83
CA PRO A 148 2.78 4.77 -7.59
C PRO A 148 1.52 4.09 -7.08
N ALA A 149 0.59 4.85 -6.50
CA ALA A 149 -0.59 4.34 -5.83
C ALA A 149 -1.80 5.26 -6.02
N GLY A 150 -2.97 4.84 -5.54
CA GLY A 150 -4.19 5.63 -5.56
C GLY A 150 -5.31 5.04 -4.72
N ILE A 151 -6.37 5.84 -4.53
CA ILE A 151 -7.63 5.39 -3.94
C ILE A 151 -8.65 5.21 -5.07
N CYS A 152 -9.38 4.11 -5.06
CA CYS A 152 -10.39 3.82 -6.08
C CYS A 152 -11.45 4.92 -6.13
N ALA A 153 -11.62 5.53 -7.32
CA ALA A 153 -12.55 6.61 -7.55
C ALA A 153 -14.02 6.16 -7.62
N SER A 154 -14.31 4.84 -7.56
CA SER A 154 -15.67 4.35 -7.50
C SER A 154 -16.32 4.73 -6.16
N PRO A 155 -17.47 5.48 -6.16
CA PRO A 155 -18.13 5.92 -4.94
C PRO A 155 -18.52 4.78 -3.99
N SER A 156 -18.72 3.57 -4.50
CA SER A 156 -19.05 2.38 -3.71
C SER A 156 -17.84 1.55 -3.27
N CYS A 157 -16.60 1.94 -3.65
CA CYS A 157 -15.39 1.15 -3.38
C CYS A 157 -14.41 1.86 -2.44
N GLY A 158 -13.70 2.89 -2.88
CA GLY A 158 -12.70 3.62 -2.07
C GLY A 158 -11.48 2.80 -1.64
N ARG A 159 -11.24 1.61 -2.25
CA ARG A 159 -10.12 0.73 -1.89
C ARG A 159 -8.80 1.36 -2.32
N PRO A 160 -7.75 1.35 -1.48
CA PRO A 160 -6.38 1.63 -1.89
C PRO A 160 -5.91 0.63 -2.95
N PHE A 161 -5.05 1.07 -3.86
CA PHE A 161 -4.43 0.20 -4.87
C PHE A 161 -3.10 0.77 -5.33
N VAL A 162 -2.23 -0.09 -5.88
CA VAL A 162 -0.95 0.32 -6.45
C VAL A 162 -0.97 0.27 -7.97
N ASN A 163 -0.26 1.19 -8.60
CA ASN A 163 -0.12 1.30 -10.04
C ASN A 163 1.11 0.50 -10.50
N VAL A 164 0.99 -0.80 -10.71
CA VAL A 164 2.10 -1.69 -11.10
C VAL A 164 2.21 -1.94 -12.61
N GLY A 165 1.19 -1.66 -13.40
CA GLY A 165 1.20 -1.88 -14.86
C GLY A 165 1.90 -0.75 -15.64
N ARG A 166 2.41 -1.02 -16.85
CA ARG A 166 3.07 -0.01 -17.72
C ARG A 166 2.11 0.94 -18.46
N GLY A 167 0.81 0.83 -18.24
CA GLY A 167 -0.21 1.67 -18.87
C GLY A 167 -0.45 3.00 -18.16
N ALA A 168 -1.50 3.71 -18.57
CA ALA A 168 -1.95 4.95 -17.93
C ALA A 168 -2.28 4.73 -16.44
N VAL A 169 -2.11 5.79 -15.64
CA VAL A 169 -2.46 5.78 -14.21
C VAL A 169 -3.93 5.42 -14.04
N ARG A 170 -4.21 4.38 -13.28
CA ARG A 170 -5.57 3.89 -13.05
C ARG A 170 -6.35 4.83 -12.15
N ARG A 171 -7.63 4.98 -12.42
CA ARG A 171 -8.60 5.65 -11.54
C ARG A 171 -9.32 4.68 -10.61
N TYR A 172 -9.34 3.39 -10.97
CA TYR A 172 -10.09 2.35 -10.27
C TYR A 172 -9.17 1.19 -9.90
N CYS A 173 -9.42 0.57 -8.76
CA CYS A 173 -8.62 -0.55 -8.27
C CYS A 173 -8.74 -1.81 -9.15
N SER A 174 -9.84 -1.95 -9.91
CA SER A 174 -10.10 -3.10 -10.77
C SER A 174 -10.90 -2.73 -12.03
N ALA A 175 -10.87 -3.63 -13.02
CA ALA A 175 -11.71 -3.52 -14.21
C ALA A 175 -13.20 -3.51 -13.86
N THR A 176 -13.61 -4.27 -12.84
CA THR A 176 -14.99 -4.33 -12.34
C THR A 176 -15.47 -2.96 -11.85
N CYS A 177 -14.66 -2.25 -11.06
CA CYS A 177 -14.98 -0.89 -10.63
C CYS A 177 -15.07 0.06 -11.83
N GLY A 178 -14.13 0.00 -12.76
CA GLY A 178 -14.17 0.83 -13.96
C GLY A 178 -15.39 0.58 -14.85
N THR A 179 -15.80 -0.67 -15.00
CA THR A 179 -17.02 -1.01 -15.76
C THR A 179 -18.29 -0.54 -15.05
N ARG A 180 -18.37 -0.69 -13.73
CA ARG A 180 -19.49 -0.20 -12.93
C ARG A 180 -19.71 1.30 -13.15
N GLU A 181 -18.65 2.10 -13.07
CA GLU A 181 -18.77 3.55 -13.21
C GLU A 181 -19.09 3.97 -14.65
N ARG A 182 -18.58 3.28 -15.66
CA ARG A 182 -18.99 3.53 -17.06
C ARG A 182 -20.47 3.26 -17.30
N VAL A 183 -20.99 2.17 -16.74
CA VAL A 183 -22.42 1.82 -16.84
C VAL A 183 -23.28 2.85 -16.09
N ALA A 184 -22.87 3.29 -14.90
CA ALA A 184 -23.56 4.32 -14.13
C ALA A 184 -23.63 5.64 -14.93
N ALA A 185 -22.52 6.12 -15.45
CA ALA A 185 -22.45 7.34 -16.25
C ALA A 185 -23.34 7.25 -17.52
N HIS A 186 -23.33 6.10 -18.20
CA HIS A 186 -24.20 5.88 -19.37
C HIS A 186 -25.71 5.96 -19.02
N ARG A 187 -26.11 5.38 -17.89
CA ARG A 187 -27.51 5.43 -17.41
C ARG A 187 -27.93 6.85 -17.03
N GLU A 188 -27.03 7.61 -16.40
CA GLU A 188 -27.30 9.02 -16.05
C GLU A 188 -27.46 9.89 -17.30
N ALA A 189 -26.57 9.74 -18.29
CA ALA A 189 -26.71 10.43 -19.57
C ALA A 189 -28.01 10.09 -20.28
N GLY A 190 -28.44 8.82 -20.29
CA GLY A 190 -29.69 8.40 -20.87
C GLY A 190 -30.95 8.91 -20.14
N ARG A 191 -30.84 9.17 -18.81
CA ARG A 191 -31.94 9.82 -18.05
C ARG A 191 -32.05 11.32 -18.33
N ALA A 192 -30.87 11.99 -18.42
CA ALA A 192 -30.85 13.42 -18.72
C ALA A 192 -31.30 13.77 -20.14
N ALA A 193 -31.21 12.81 -21.07
CA ALA A 193 -31.63 12.96 -22.47
C ALA A 193 -33.12 12.61 -22.71
N ARG A 194 -33.89 12.23 -21.70
CA ARG A 194 -35.32 11.99 -21.80
C ARG A 194 -36.08 13.29 -21.47
N PRO A 195 -36.91 13.81 -22.40
CA PRO A 195 -37.72 15.00 -22.19
C PRO A 195 -38.78 14.79 -21.11
#